data_37e88b2f76a8cf2c68c121dee0b2b1a0
#
_entry.id   37e88b2f76a8cf2c68c121dee0b2b1a0
#
_cell.length_a   1.000
_cell.length_b   1.000
_cell.length_c   1.000
_cell.angle_alpha   90.00
_cell.angle_beta   90.00
_cell.angle_gamma   90.00
#
_symmetry.space_group_name_H-M   'P 1'
#
loop_
_entity.id
_entity.type
_entity.pdbx_description
1 polymer ?
#
loop_
_entity_poly.entity_id
_entity_poly.type
_entity_poly.pdbx_seq_one_letter_code
_entity_poly.pdbx_strand_id
1 'polypeptide(L)'
;NDTIAKLFDATSKAEAIHAANHTKVLEKLGEKMEPFTPQFEVKSTAENLQAAIEGESYEETTMYPGFLKDAEEEKVPDAIKSFTWAMDTEKKHNAFYKNALNALNSGNESILVFGYEVCPVCGNTYEEGKVDEKCAFCQTPRDKFEKI
;
A
#
# COMPACT_ATOMS: atom_id res chain seq x y z
N ASN A 1 -2.17 12.81 15.97
CA ASN A 1 -0.92 12.09 16.28
C ASN A 1 -0.07 12.04 15.01
N ASP A 2 1.11 12.67 15.04
CA ASP A 2 1.99 12.82 13.87
C ASP A 2 2.49 11.47 13.34
N THR A 3 2.73 10.50 14.22
CA THR A 3 3.19 9.17 13.83
C THR A 3 2.13 8.42 13.02
N ILE A 4 0.86 8.49 13.44
CA ILE A 4 -0.23 7.88 12.69
C ILE A 4 -0.47 8.63 11.37
N ALA A 5 -0.33 9.96 11.38
CA ALA A 5 -0.43 10.75 10.15
C ALA A 5 0.63 10.33 9.11
N LYS A 6 1.88 10.08 9.54
CA LYS A 6 2.94 9.56 8.67
C LYS A 6 2.64 8.18 8.11
N LEU A 7 1.98 7.30 8.87
CA LEU A 7 1.52 6.02 8.34
C LEU A 7 0.54 6.22 7.18
N PHE A 8 -0.47 7.07 7.35
CA PHE A 8 -1.42 7.38 6.28
C PHE A 8 -0.74 8.04 5.06
N ASP A 9 0.24 8.91 5.29
CA ASP A 9 1.00 9.53 4.19
C ASP A 9 1.82 8.49 3.41
N ALA A 10 2.51 7.59 4.11
CA ALA A 10 3.28 6.52 3.50
C ALA A 10 2.40 5.56 2.68
N THR A 11 1.27 5.14 3.22
CA THR A 11 0.34 4.26 2.50
C THR A 11 -0.30 4.98 1.32
N SER A 12 -0.72 6.24 1.47
CA SER A 12 -1.23 7.04 0.34
C SER A 12 -0.24 7.14 -0.82
N LYS A 13 1.07 7.27 -0.54
CA LYS A 13 2.11 7.27 -1.57
C LYS A 13 2.27 5.90 -2.23
N ALA A 14 2.22 4.84 -1.46
CA ALA A 14 2.24 3.47 -1.99
C ALA A 14 1.05 3.23 -2.93
N GLU A 15 -0.16 3.63 -2.54
CA GLU A 15 -1.36 3.52 -3.35
C GLU A 15 -1.28 4.30 -4.67
N ALA A 16 -0.69 5.50 -4.64
CA ALA A 16 -0.45 6.27 -5.86
C ALA A 16 0.52 5.54 -6.81
N ILE A 17 1.51 4.81 -6.29
CA ILE A 17 2.43 4.00 -7.08
C ILE A 17 1.72 2.76 -7.64
N HIS A 18 0.87 2.09 -6.84
CA HIS A 18 0.05 0.96 -7.31
C HIS A 18 -0.87 1.40 -8.44
N ALA A 19 -1.62 2.47 -8.26
CA ALA A 19 -2.49 3.04 -9.29
C ALA A 19 -1.73 3.38 -10.58
N ALA A 20 -0.55 4.01 -10.47
CA ALA A 20 0.29 4.32 -11.62
C ALA A 20 0.80 3.06 -12.34
N ASN A 21 1.13 1.99 -11.60
CA ASN A 21 1.57 0.74 -12.19
C ASN A 21 0.41 0.01 -12.90
N HIS A 22 -0.78 -0.01 -12.31
CA HIS A 22 -1.97 -0.58 -12.95
C HIS A 22 -2.35 0.20 -14.21
N THR A 23 -2.32 1.53 -14.14
CA THR A 23 -2.58 2.38 -15.31
C THR A 23 -1.63 2.10 -16.47
N LYS A 24 -0.32 1.92 -16.20
CA LYS A 24 0.66 1.55 -17.25
C LYS A 24 0.35 0.22 -17.90
N VAL A 25 -0.20 -0.74 -17.17
CA VAL A 25 -0.63 -2.03 -17.73
C VAL A 25 -1.83 -1.84 -18.64
N LEU A 26 -2.85 -1.07 -18.21
CA LEU A 26 -4.01 -0.74 -19.01
C LEU A 26 -3.62 -0.04 -20.34
N GLU A 27 -2.73 0.95 -20.27
CA GLU A 27 -2.23 1.66 -21.45
C GLU A 27 -1.53 0.73 -22.45
N LYS A 28 -0.73 -0.24 -21.97
CA LYS A 28 -0.11 -1.25 -22.83
C LYS A 28 -1.12 -2.17 -23.51
N LEU A 29 -2.26 -2.41 -22.88
CA LEU A 29 -3.37 -3.18 -23.44
C LEU A 29 -4.25 -2.35 -24.41
N GLY A 30 -3.96 -1.07 -24.56
CA GLY A 30 -4.71 -0.17 -25.44
C GLY A 30 -5.92 0.47 -24.76
N GLU A 31 -6.06 0.31 -23.45
CA GLU A 31 -7.16 0.85 -22.66
C GLU A 31 -6.73 2.13 -21.92
N LYS A 32 -7.70 2.89 -21.44
CA LYS A 32 -7.49 4.09 -20.63
C LYS A 32 -8.33 4.04 -19.37
N MET A 33 -7.75 4.52 -18.29
CA MET A 33 -8.49 4.72 -17.06
C MET A 33 -9.42 5.93 -17.21
N GLU A 34 -10.71 5.73 -16.91
CA GLU A 34 -11.66 6.84 -16.81
C GLU A 34 -11.32 7.73 -15.61
N PRO A 35 -11.55 9.06 -15.72
CA PRO A 35 -11.35 9.96 -14.60
C PRO A 35 -12.14 9.55 -13.37
N PHE A 36 -11.48 9.42 -12.26
CA PHE A 36 -12.09 9.03 -10.98
C PHE A 36 -11.82 10.08 -9.91
N THR A 37 -12.87 10.47 -9.19
CA THR A 37 -12.76 11.33 -8.03
C THR A 37 -13.08 10.52 -6.78
N PRO A 38 -12.10 10.23 -5.90
CA PRO A 38 -12.35 9.46 -4.70
C PRO A 38 -13.31 10.21 -3.76
N GLN A 39 -14.23 9.46 -3.16
CA GLN A 39 -15.15 9.97 -2.14
C GLN A 39 -14.76 9.36 -0.81
N PHE A 40 -14.48 10.17 0.18
CA PHE A 40 -14.12 9.71 1.52
C PHE A 40 -14.62 10.67 2.59
N GLU A 41 -14.87 10.13 3.77
CA GLU A 41 -15.19 10.92 4.96
C GLU A 41 -13.99 10.90 5.91
N VAL A 42 -13.64 12.06 6.43
CA VAL A 42 -12.65 12.18 7.50
C VAL A 42 -13.38 12.13 8.84
N LYS A 43 -13.06 11.12 9.64
CA LYS A 43 -13.65 10.86 10.96
C LYS A 43 -12.58 10.98 12.05
N SER A 44 -12.82 10.40 13.23
CA SER A 44 -11.79 10.27 14.25
C SER A 44 -10.61 9.40 13.79
N THR A 45 -9.45 9.55 14.40
CA THR A 45 -8.27 8.74 14.08
C THR A 45 -8.55 7.25 14.20
N ALA A 46 -9.27 6.81 15.24
CA ALA A 46 -9.61 5.41 15.42
C ALA A 46 -10.55 4.89 14.33
N GLU A 47 -11.57 5.65 13.96
CA GLU A 47 -12.49 5.28 12.88
C GLU A 47 -11.79 5.24 11.52
N ASN A 48 -10.88 6.18 11.24
CA ASN A 48 -10.10 6.19 10.00
C ASN A 48 -9.15 4.98 9.94
N LEU A 49 -8.49 4.62 11.04
CA LEU A 49 -7.66 3.42 11.12
C LEU A 49 -8.49 2.15 10.91
N GLN A 50 -9.69 2.07 11.51
CA GLN A 50 -10.57 0.93 11.33
C GLN A 50 -11.02 0.81 9.86
N ALA A 51 -11.40 1.90 9.22
CA ALA A 51 -11.77 1.91 7.81
C ALA A 51 -10.61 1.49 6.90
N ALA A 52 -9.38 1.94 7.21
CA ALA A 52 -8.18 1.53 6.47
C ALA A 52 -7.92 0.01 6.63
N ILE A 53 -8.03 -0.55 7.85
CA ILE A 53 -7.91 -1.99 8.09
C ILE A 53 -8.93 -2.80 7.27
N GLU A 54 -10.17 -2.33 7.19
CA GLU A 54 -11.22 -2.98 6.41
C GLU A 54 -10.92 -2.94 4.90
N GLY A 55 -10.45 -1.80 4.40
CA GLY A 55 -10.00 -1.64 3.01
C GLY A 55 -8.86 -2.58 2.66
N GLU A 56 -7.75 -2.51 3.39
CA GLU A 56 -6.58 -3.36 3.17
C GLU A 56 -6.91 -4.86 3.28
N SER A 57 -7.77 -5.23 4.24
CA SER A 57 -8.22 -6.62 4.40
C SER A 57 -9.02 -7.10 3.20
N TYR A 58 -9.91 -6.26 2.65
CA TYR A 58 -10.66 -6.58 1.43
C TYR A 58 -9.73 -6.72 0.21
N GLU A 59 -8.78 -5.82 0.05
CA GLU A 59 -7.82 -5.85 -1.04
C GLU A 59 -6.94 -7.10 -1.00
N GLU A 60 -6.41 -7.43 0.19
CA GLU A 60 -5.58 -8.62 0.41
C GLU A 60 -6.32 -9.93 0.19
N THR A 61 -7.58 -10.04 0.68
CA THR A 61 -8.27 -11.34 0.77
C THR A 61 -9.27 -11.59 -0.35
N THR A 62 -9.72 -10.55 -1.06
CA THR A 62 -10.81 -10.64 -2.03
C THR A 62 -10.46 -10.01 -3.36
N MET A 63 -10.11 -8.73 -3.38
CA MET A 63 -9.93 -7.96 -4.60
C MET A 63 -8.74 -8.46 -5.43
N TYR A 64 -7.53 -8.38 -4.88
CA TYR A 64 -6.32 -8.80 -5.60
C TYR A 64 -6.27 -10.29 -5.91
N PRO A 65 -6.70 -11.23 -5.04
CA PRO A 65 -6.84 -12.63 -5.41
C PRO A 65 -7.73 -12.85 -6.64
N GLY A 66 -8.85 -12.13 -6.74
CA GLY A 66 -9.72 -12.14 -7.92
C GLY A 66 -9.02 -11.63 -9.17
N PHE A 67 -8.39 -10.46 -9.08
CA PHE A 67 -7.66 -9.86 -10.20
C PHE A 67 -6.48 -10.71 -10.67
N LEU A 68 -5.76 -11.35 -9.75
CA LEU A 68 -4.66 -12.26 -10.09
C LEU A 68 -5.16 -13.48 -10.85
N LYS A 69 -6.27 -14.06 -10.40
CA LYS A 69 -6.89 -15.19 -11.11
C LYS A 69 -7.24 -14.82 -12.55
N ASP A 70 -7.93 -13.69 -12.74
CA ASP A 70 -8.32 -13.21 -14.06
C ASP A 70 -7.09 -12.91 -14.94
N ALA A 71 -6.06 -12.26 -14.40
CA ALA A 71 -4.82 -11.95 -15.12
C ALA A 71 -4.03 -13.21 -15.51
N GLU A 72 -4.08 -14.27 -14.70
CA GLU A 72 -3.49 -15.59 -15.01
C GLU A 72 -4.26 -16.29 -16.13
N GLU A 73 -5.60 -16.30 -16.06
CA GLU A 73 -6.46 -16.89 -17.10
C GLU A 73 -6.28 -16.17 -18.45
N GLU A 74 -6.18 -14.85 -18.42
CA GLU A 74 -5.95 -14.01 -19.60
C GLU A 74 -4.49 -13.97 -20.07
N LYS A 75 -3.57 -14.53 -19.29
CA LYS A 75 -2.12 -14.60 -19.57
C LYS A 75 -1.48 -13.19 -19.75
N VAL A 76 -1.78 -12.28 -18.83
CA VAL A 76 -1.24 -10.90 -18.82
C VAL A 76 -0.15 -10.77 -17.72
N PRO A 77 1.12 -11.09 -18.02
CA PRO A 77 2.18 -11.16 -17.00
C PRO A 77 2.48 -9.81 -16.34
N ASP A 78 2.30 -8.70 -17.04
CA ASP A 78 2.48 -7.36 -16.47
C ASP A 78 1.40 -7.04 -15.42
N ALA A 79 0.16 -7.49 -15.61
CA ALA A 79 -0.92 -7.37 -14.65
C ALA A 79 -0.65 -8.26 -13.42
N ILE A 80 -0.26 -9.52 -13.62
CA ILE A 80 0.10 -10.45 -12.54
C ILE A 80 1.18 -9.80 -11.66
N LYS A 81 2.25 -9.27 -12.26
CA LYS A 81 3.32 -8.61 -11.52
C LYS A 81 2.82 -7.39 -10.73
N SER A 82 2.03 -6.52 -11.36
CA SER A 82 1.52 -5.30 -10.75
C SER A 82 0.60 -5.60 -9.57
N PHE A 83 -0.32 -6.54 -9.72
CA PHE A 83 -1.24 -6.98 -8.67
C PHE A 83 -0.53 -7.72 -7.53
N THR A 84 0.49 -8.53 -7.84
CA THR A 84 1.28 -9.22 -6.80
C THR A 84 2.02 -8.22 -5.92
N TRP A 85 2.67 -7.20 -6.50
CA TRP A 85 3.37 -6.18 -5.74
C TRP A 85 2.42 -5.39 -4.82
N ALA A 86 1.26 -5.00 -5.33
CA ALA A 86 0.25 -4.32 -4.55
C ALA A 86 -0.25 -5.23 -3.41
N MET A 87 -0.79 -6.42 -3.71
CA MET A 87 -1.32 -7.35 -2.72
C MET A 87 -0.34 -7.65 -1.58
N ASP A 88 0.95 -7.86 -1.90
CA ASP A 88 1.96 -8.12 -0.87
C ASP A 88 2.30 -6.87 -0.05
N THR A 89 2.06 -5.68 -0.58
CA THR A 89 2.18 -4.42 0.16
C THR A 89 0.97 -4.22 1.08
N GLU A 90 -0.27 -4.51 0.63
CA GLU A 90 -1.49 -4.35 1.45
C GLU A 90 -1.47 -5.23 2.71
N LYS A 91 -0.86 -6.41 2.65
CA LYS A 91 -0.61 -7.24 3.84
C LYS A 91 0.19 -6.49 4.91
N LYS A 92 1.17 -5.69 4.51
CA LYS A 92 1.98 -4.88 5.42
C LYS A 92 1.20 -3.68 5.94
N HIS A 93 0.51 -2.96 5.06
CA HIS A 93 -0.33 -1.83 5.44
C HIS A 93 -1.37 -2.26 6.46
N ASN A 94 -2.05 -3.38 6.24
CA ASN A 94 -3.02 -3.97 7.16
C ASN A 94 -2.39 -4.21 8.55
N ALA A 95 -1.19 -4.79 8.59
CA ALA A 95 -0.47 -5.00 9.85
C ALA A 95 -0.09 -3.67 10.53
N PHE A 96 0.38 -2.67 9.79
CA PHE A 96 0.74 -1.36 10.32
C PHE A 96 -0.48 -0.63 10.90
N TYR A 97 -1.61 -0.63 10.21
CA TYR A 97 -2.85 -0.01 10.69
C TYR A 97 -3.40 -0.71 11.92
N LYS A 98 -3.37 -2.06 11.98
CA LYS A 98 -3.76 -2.81 13.18
C LYS A 98 -2.87 -2.48 14.38
N ASN A 99 -1.56 -2.38 14.18
CA ASN A 99 -0.62 -1.98 15.22
C ASN A 99 -0.90 -0.55 15.71
N ALA A 100 -1.15 0.37 14.78
CA ALA A 100 -1.46 1.76 15.11
C ALA A 100 -2.78 1.89 15.89
N LEU A 101 -3.82 1.16 15.50
CA LEU A 101 -5.10 1.15 16.21
C LEU A 101 -4.97 0.56 17.62
N ASN A 102 -4.24 -0.53 17.76
CA ASN A 102 -3.97 -1.14 19.07
C ASN A 102 -3.17 -0.21 19.99
N ALA A 103 -2.14 0.46 19.47
CA ALA A 103 -1.35 1.43 20.20
C ALA A 103 -2.21 2.63 20.65
N LEU A 104 -3.04 3.17 19.78
CA LEU A 104 -3.96 4.26 20.07
C LEU A 104 -4.96 3.85 21.19
N ASN A 105 -5.60 2.70 21.07
CA ASN A 105 -6.60 2.22 22.02
C ASN A 105 -6.01 1.89 23.40
N SER A 106 -4.73 1.51 23.45
CA SER A 106 -4.02 1.24 24.71
C SER A 106 -3.33 2.46 25.31
N GLY A 107 -3.35 3.61 24.62
CA GLY A 107 -2.61 4.81 25.03
C GLY A 107 -1.09 4.64 25.00
N ASN A 108 -0.58 3.69 24.21
CA ASN A 108 0.85 3.36 24.11
C ASN A 108 1.41 3.64 22.72
N GLU A 109 1.15 4.81 22.19
CA GLU A 109 1.56 5.23 20.84
C GLU A 109 3.08 5.38 20.69
N SER A 110 3.82 5.41 21.81
CA SER A 110 5.29 5.48 21.81
C SER A 110 5.97 4.24 21.23
N ILE A 111 5.24 3.14 21.06
CA ILE A 111 5.77 1.92 20.42
C ILE A 111 5.76 1.99 18.88
N LEU A 112 5.04 2.96 18.32
CA LEU A 112 4.97 3.13 16.87
C LEU A 112 6.27 3.69 16.32
N VAL A 113 6.65 3.24 15.15
CA VAL A 113 7.81 3.80 14.43
C VAL A 113 7.54 5.23 13.99
N PHE A 114 8.57 6.05 13.99
CA PHE A 114 8.42 7.47 13.68
C PHE A 114 8.36 7.76 12.18
N GLY A 115 8.84 6.87 11.33
CA GLY A 115 8.90 7.09 9.89
C GLY A 115 8.77 5.81 9.07
N TYR A 116 8.58 6.00 7.77
CA TYR A 116 8.45 4.93 6.78
C TYR A 116 9.34 5.20 5.57
N GLU A 117 9.68 4.13 4.86
CA GLU A 117 10.41 4.18 3.59
C GLU A 117 9.55 3.50 2.52
N VAL A 118 9.23 4.20 1.43
CA VAL A 118 8.38 3.70 0.34
C VAL A 118 9.20 3.50 -0.92
N CYS A 119 9.12 2.30 -1.51
CA CYS A 119 9.78 1.99 -2.77
C CYS A 119 9.09 2.73 -3.94
N PRO A 120 9.76 3.60 -4.70
CA PRO A 120 9.14 4.40 -5.75
C PRO A 120 8.73 3.59 -6.98
N VAL A 121 9.10 2.31 -7.05
CA VAL A 121 8.82 1.45 -8.20
C VAL A 121 7.63 0.54 -7.97
N CYS A 122 7.55 -0.10 -6.80
CA CYS A 122 6.49 -1.09 -6.53
C CYS A 122 5.55 -0.72 -5.37
N GLY A 123 5.79 0.40 -4.67
CA GLY A 123 4.99 0.82 -3.52
C GLY A 123 5.31 0.10 -2.21
N ASN A 124 6.17 -0.94 -2.24
CA ASN A 124 6.48 -1.69 -1.03
C ASN A 124 6.94 -0.76 0.10
N THR A 125 6.21 -0.80 1.21
CA THR A 125 6.38 0.09 2.36
C THR A 125 7.12 -0.64 3.48
N TYR A 126 8.05 0.08 4.11
CA TYR A 126 8.86 -0.39 5.23
C TYR A 126 8.82 0.61 6.37
N GLU A 127 8.90 0.13 7.60
CA GLU A 127 9.27 0.97 8.73
C GLU A 127 10.68 1.52 8.53
N GLU A 128 10.93 2.76 8.91
CA GLU A 128 12.24 3.40 8.75
C GLU A 128 13.37 2.54 9.32
N GLY A 129 14.39 2.32 8.51
CA GLY A 129 15.56 1.50 8.88
C GLY A 129 15.36 -0.02 8.76
N LYS A 130 14.19 -0.50 8.33
CA LYS A 130 13.90 -1.94 8.18
C LYS A 130 14.09 -2.47 6.76
N VAL A 131 14.40 -1.63 5.79
CA VAL A 131 14.74 -2.06 4.44
C VAL A 131 16.23 -2.40 4.35
N ASP A 132 16.55 -3.51 3.70
CA ASP A 132 17.92 -3.91 3.38
C ASP A 132 18.53 -3.00 2.31
N GLU A 133 19.57 -3.44 1.63
CA GLU A 133 20.20 -2.67 0.53
C GLU A 133 19.27 -2.46 -0.67
N LYS A 134 18.28 -3.32 -0.83
CA LYS A 134 17.33 -3.33 -1.96
C LYS A 134 15.93 -3.71 -1.53
N CYS A 135 14.96 -3.25 -2.31
CA CYS A 135 13.58 -3.68 -2.17
C CYS A 135 13.44 -5.20 -2.31
N ALA A 136 12.75 -5.84 -1.37
CA ALA A 136 12.52 -7.29 -1.39
C ALA A 136 11.67 -7.73 -2.61
N PHE A 137 10.81 -6.86 -3.16
CA PHE A 137 9.92 -7.20 -4.27
C PHE A 137 10.55 -6.93 -5.64
N CYS A 138 11.02 -5.72 -5.88
CA CYS A 138 11.45 -5.27 -7.21
C CYS A 138 12.95 -5.01 -7.36
N GLN A 139 13.73 -5.24 -6.30
CA GLN A 139 15.19 -5.08 -6.26
C GLN A 139 15.68 -3.62 -6.45
N THR A 140 14.80 -2.63 -6.36
CA THR A 140 15.19 -1.21 -6.39
C THR A 140 16.13 -0.91 -5.22
N PRO A 141 17.28 -0.24 -5.46
CA PRO A 141 18.20 0.16 -4.40
C PRO A 141 17.55 1.08 -3.36
N ARG A 142 17.89 0.90 -2.09
CA ARG A 142 17.32 1.66 -0.96
C ARG A 142 17.53 3.18 -1.06
N ASP A 143 18.63 3.62 -1.65
CA ASP A 143 18.94 5.04 -1.84
C ASP A 143 17.92 5.78 -2.73
N LYS A 144 17.03 5.06 -3.40
CA LYS A 144 15.91 5.58 -4.21
C LYS A 144 14.61 5.73 -3.45
N PHE A 145 14.52 5.15 -2.23
CA PHE A 145 13.28 5.13 -1.48
C PHE A 145 12.90 6.53 -1.00
N GLU A 146 11.59 6.79 -0.99
CA GLU A 146 11.05 8.01 -0.41
C GLU A 146 10.90 7.82 1.10
N LYS A 147 11.42 8.76 1.87
CA LYS A 147 11.29 8.78 3.33
C LYS A 147 10.13 9.68 3.74
N ILE A 148 9.34 9.20 4.67
CA ILE A 148 8.13 9.85 5.20
C ILE A 148 8.31 10.18 6.68
#